data_b68c41ff6d3166bfc3be782101dd25d5
#
_entry.id   b68c41ff6d3166bfc3be782101dd25d5
#
_cell.length_a   1.000
_cell.length_b   1.000
_cell.length_c   1.000
_cell.angle_alpha   90.00
_cell.angle_beta   90.00
_cell.angle_gamma   90.00
#
_symmetry.space_group_name_H-M   'P 1'
#
loop_
_entity.id
_entity.type
_entity.pdbx_description
1 polymer ?
#
loop_
_entity_poly.entity_id
_entity_poly.type
_entity_poly.pdbx_seq_one_letter_code
_entity_poly.pdbx_strand_id
1 'polypeptide(L)'
;FLYFVNAQDKAVPYFKNGEAQVVEAFKDESNWIRHDLWVETNFDSDYDGKKDRMHVSVTRPSQTDDGLKLPVVYESSPYYAGTAGMIDGLFWDVKHELGQQPKPRKHVEVTRRGRRPIISNSQIRIWVPRGYIVVHSSSPGTGLSDGAPTVGGKNESLAPKAVIDWLNGRARGYKSREGNEEVTAYWSTGKVGMTGTSYNGTIPLAAATTGVEGLEAIIPIAPNTSYYHYYRSNGLVRSPGGYLGEDIDVLYDFIHSGKEENRARNNQMVRDTEMMNGMDR
;
A
#
# COMPACT_ATOMS: atom_id res chain seq x y z
N PHE A 1 -28.25 27.15 -40.40
CA PHE A 1 -27.38 27.53 -39.26
C PHE A 1 -26.44 26.39 -38.96
N LEU A 2 -25.23 26.45 -39.53
CA LEU A 2 -24.13 25.59 -39.19
C LEU A 2 -23.58 26.04 -37.83
N TYR A 3 -23.89 25.31 -36.80
CA TYR A 3 -23.11 25.39 -35.57
C TYR A 3 -21.78 24.74 -35.86
N PHE A 4 -20.74 25.52 -36.03
CA PHE A 4 -19.37 25.07 -35.82
C PHE A 4 -19.24 24.81 -34.31
N VAL A 5 -19.45 23.58 -33.93
CA VAL A 5 -18.97 23.10 -32.63
C VAL A 5 -17.44 23.06 -32.76
N ASN A 6 -16.80 24.04 -32.20
CA ASN A 6 -15.36 24.00 -31.95
C ASN A 6 -15.14 22.96 -30.83
N ALA A 7 -15.23 21.70 -31.23
CA ALA A 7 -15.13 20.57 -30.31
C ALA A 7 -13.66 20.16 -30.17
N GLN A 8 -12.88 20.96 -29.50
CA GLN A 8 -12.03 20.45 -28.46
C GLN A 8 -12.80 20.58 -27.14
N ASP A 9 -13.89 19.85 -27.02
CA ASP A 9 -14.47 19.57 -25.72
C ASP A 9 -13.41 18.80 -24.94
N LYS A 10 -12.65 19.54 -24.12
CA LYS A 10 -11.71 18.94 -23.20
C LYS A 10 -12.51 17.93 -22.40
N ALA A 11 -12.17 16.64 -22.57
CA ALA A 11 -12.80 15.59 -21.82
C ALA A 11 -12.65 15.91 -20.32
N VAL A 12 -13.76 16.05 -19.62
CA VAL A 12 -13.80 16.41 -18.20
C VAL A 12 -14.64 15.41 -17.43
N PRO A 13 -14.29 15.09 -16.19
CA PRO A 13 -15.15 14.30 -15.32
C PRO A 13 -16.50 14.97 -15.11
N TYR A 14 -17.57 14.18 -15.07
CA TYR A 14 -18.90 14.67 -14.77
C TYR A 14 -19.67 13.73 -13.85
N PHE A 15 -20.65 14.30 -13.15
CA PHE A 15 -21.49 13.57 -12.21
C PHE A 15 -22.94 13.62 -12.67
N LYS A 16 -23.65 12.51 -12.48
CA LYS A 16 -25.09 12.44 -12.68
C LYS A 16 -25.69 11.80 -11.43
N ASN A 17 -26.64 12.47 -10.82
CA ASN A 17 -27.28 12.03 -9.56
C ASN A 17 -26.28 11.70 -8.44
N GLY A 18 -25.19 12.46 -8.35
CA GLY A 18 -24.13 12.23 -7.35
C GLY A 18 -23.11 11.15 -7.69
N GLU A 19 -23.28 10.46 -8.82
CA GLU A 19 -22.38 9.39 -9.25
C GLU A 19 -21.42 9.85 -10.34
N ALA A 20 -20.13 9.54 -10.20
CA ALA A 20 -19.13 9.77 -11.22
C ALA A 20 -19.41 8.90 -12.45
N GLN A 21 -19.57 9.54 -13.60
CA GLN A 21 -19.90 8.86 -14.85
C GLN A 21 -18.65 8.51 -15.64
N VAL A 22 -18.76 7.45 -16.45
CA VAL A 22 -17.71 7.07 -17.39
C VAL A 22 -17.62 8.12 -18.49
N VAL A 23 -16.44 8.64 -18.72
CA VAL A 23 -16.09 9.58 -19.79
C VAL A 23 -15.54 8.79 -20.97
N GLU A 24 -16.14 8.93 -22.16
CA GLU A 24 -15.75 8.14 -23.34
C GLU A 24 -14.27 8.29 -23.68
N ALA A 25 -13.72 9.50 -23.59
CA ALA A 25 -12.34 9.80 -23.88
C ALA A 25 -11.31 9.17 -22.90
N PHE A 26 -11.78 8.66 -21.76
CA PHE A 26 -10.91 8.01 -20.75
C PHE A 26 -10.99 6.49 -20.74
N LYS A 27 -11.83 5.88 -21.58
CA LYS A 27 -12.08 4.43 -21.57
C LYS A 27 -10.95 3.59 -22.16
N ASP A 28 -10.25 4.13 -23.15
CA ASP A 28 -9.24 3.37 -23.87
C ASP A 28 -8.01 3.16 -23.00
N GLU A 29 -7.86 1.94 -22.51
CA GLU A 29 -6.74 1.53 -21.63
C GLU A 29 -5.36 1.69 -22.31
N SER A 30 -5.30 1.68 -23.65
CA SER A 30 -4.06 1.87 -24.40
C SER A 30 -3.54 3.31 -24.32
N ASN A 31 -4.43 4.25 -24.02
CA ASN A 31 -4.11 5.67 -23.85
C ASN A 31 -3.82 6.05 -22.38
N TRP A 32 -3.85 5.08 -21.46
CA TRP A 32 -3.52 5.38 -20.07
C TRP A 32 -2.01 5.44 -19.87
N ILE A 33 -1.57 6.49 -19.19
CA ILE A 33 -0.20 6.65 -18.78
C ILE A 33 0.01 5.89 -17.49
N ARG A 34 1.01 5.03 -17.49
CA ARG A 34 1.40 4.24 -16.32
C ARG A 34 2.89 4.45 -16.07
N HIS A 35 3.23 4.78 -14.84
CA HIS A 35 4.64 4.95 -14.44
C HIS A 35 4.83 4.65 -12.97
N ASP A 36 6.02 4.22 -12.63
CA ASP A 36 6.47 4.00 -11.27
C ASP A 36 7.41 5.14 -10.86
N LEU A 37 7.41 5.42 -9.57
CA LEU A 37 8.27 6.42 -8.94
C LEU A 37 8.51 6.04 -7.48
N TRP A 38 9.41 6.76 -6.80
CA TRP A 38 9.73 6.57 -5.39
C TRP A 38 9.56 7.87 -4.63
N VAL A 39 8.64 7.87 -3.64
CA VAL A 39 8.36 9.02 -2.79
C VAL A 39 9.19 8.95 -1.53
N GLU A 40 9.99 9.99 -1.28
CA GLU A 40 10.80 10.12 -0.08
C GLU A 40 9.92 10.45 1.14
N THR A 41 10.11 9.70 2.20
CA THR A 41 9.45 9.91 3.49
C THR A 41 10.28 10.86 4.38
N ASN A 42 9.82 11.12 5.59
CA ASN A 42 10.56 11.87 6.59
C ASN A 42 11.17 10.98 7.68
N PHE A 43 11.21 9.67 7.47
CA PHE A 43 11.74 8.69 8.41
C PHE A 43 12.74 7.76 7.74
N ASP A 44 13.55 7.12 8.56
CA ASP A 44 14.48 6.04 8.29
C ASP A 44 14.09 4.91 9.23
N SER A 45 13.31 3.94 8.76
CA SER A 45 12.76 2.88 9.62
C SER A 45 13.64 1.65 9.70
N ASP A 46 14.65 1.56 8.85
CA ASP A 46 15.60 0.45 8.85
C ASP A 46 17.01 0.83 9.32
N TYR A 47 17.16 2.10 9.75
CA TYR A 47 18.36 2.66 10.34
C TYR A 47 19.61 2.55 9.45
N ASP A 48 19.43 2.66 8.14
CA ASP A 48 20.54 2.64 7.17
C ASP A 48 21.18 4.03 6.97
N GLY A 49 20.64 5.07 7.62
CA GLY A 49 21.11 6.46 7.55
C GLY A 49 20.49 7.24 6.39
N LYS A 50 19.53 6.69 5.69
CA LYS A 50 18.80 7.33 4.59
C LYS A 50 17.31 7.36 4.89
N LYS A 51 16.64 8.37 4.35
CA LYS A 51 15.19 8.39 4.39
C LYS A 51 14.60 7.32 3.47
N ASP A 52 13.61 6.62 3.97
CA ASP A 52 12.93 5.57 3.21
C ASP A 52 12.19 6.16 2.01
N ARG A 53 12.25 5.48 0.87
CA ARG A 53 11.51 5.81 -0.33
C ARG A 53 10.45 4.77 -0.61
N MET A 54 9.20 5.21 -0.72
CA MET A 54 8.05 4.35 -1.01
C MET A 54 7.88 4.17 -2.51
N HIS A 55 7.84 2.93 -2.97
CA HIS A 55 7.51 2.59 -4.35
C HIS A 55 6.05 2.89 -4.63
N VAL A 56 5.80 3.70 -5.63
CA VAL A 56 4.48 4.20 -6.03
C VAL A 56 4.25 3.91 -7.52
N SER A 57 3.09 3.40 -7.86
CA SER A 57 2.62 3.23 -9.24
C SER A 57 1.43 4.13 -9.50
N VAL A 58 1.46 4.86 -10.61
CA VAL A 58 0.43 5.79 -11.04
C VAL A 58 -0.19 5.33 -12.34
N THR A 59 -1.52 5.35 -12.42
CA THR A 59 -2.27 5.17 -13.67
C THR A 59 -3.22 6.35 -13.86
N ARG A 60 -3.12 7.02 -15.00
CA ARG A 60 -3.89 8.23 -15.30
C ARG A 60 -4.27 8.33 -16.79
N PRO A 61 -5.36 9.03 -17.14
CA PRO A 61 -5.68 9.32 -18.53
C PRO A 61 -4.61 10.19 -19.19
N SER A 62 -4.31 9.97 -20.49
CA SER A 62 -3.31 10.75 -21.23
C SER A 62 -3.63 12.25 -21.28
N GLN A 63 -4.90 12.64 -21.22
CA GLN A 63 -5.32 14.04 -21.20
C GLN A 63 -4.73 14.85 -20.03
N THR A 64 -4.21 14.16 -19.02
CA THR A 64 -3.51 14.82 -17.92
C THR A 64 -2.15 15.41 -18.35
N ASP A 65 -1.56 14.96 -19.45
CA ASP A 65 -0.38 15.60 -20.04
C ASP A 65 -0.73 16.88 -20.78
N ASP A 66 -1.99 17.04 -21.20
CA ASP A 66 -2.51 18.24 -21.84
C ASP A 66 -3.03 19.29 -20.82
N GLY A 67 -2.68 19.11 -19.54
CA GLY A 67 -2.97 20.04 -18.46
C GLY A 67 -4.26 19.77 -17.69
N LEU A 68 -4.97 18.66 -17.96
CA LEU A 68 -6.09 18.22 -17.13
C LEU A 68 -5.56 17.76 -15.77
N LYS A 69 -6.14 18.31 -14.70
CA LYS A 69 -5.87 17.86 -13.32
C LYS A 69 -7.04 17.08 -12.77
N LEU A 70 -6.76 15.94 -12.15
CA LEU A 70 -7.77 15.03 -11.66
C LEU A 70 -7.55 14.68 -10.17
N PRO A 71 -8.62 14.35 -9.44
CA PRO A 71 -8.51 13.81 -8.09
C PRO A 71 -7.95 12.38 -8.13
N VAL A 72 -7.46 11.94 -6.98
CA VAL A 72 -6.76 10.66 -6.84
C VAL A 72 -7.58 9.68 -6.01
N VAL A 73 -7.68 8.44 -6.49
CA VAL A 73 -8.03 7.26 -5.69
C VAL A 73 -6.74 6.53 -5.36
N TYR A 74 -6.45 6.38 -4.07
CA TYR A 74 -5.20 5.83 -3.58
C TYR A 74 -5.45 4.58 -2.74
N GLU A 75 -4.71 3.52 -3.04
CA GLU A 75 -4.65 2.29 -2.27
C GLU A 75 -3.21 1.95 -1.92
N SER A 76 -2.90 1.80 -0.62
CA SER A 76 -1.61 1.36 -0.12
C SER A 76 -1.71 -0.06 0.44
N SER A 77 -0.67 -0.88 0.26
CA SER A 77 -0.73 -2.28 0.64
C SER A 77 0.65 -2.89 0.89
N PRO A 78 0.78 -3.78 1.88
CA PRO A 78 1.98 -4.60 2.03
C PRO A 78 2.01 -5.82 1.09
N TYR A 79 0.93 -6.10 0.33
CA TYR A 79 0.74 -7.37 -0.38
C TYR A 79 1.18 -7.35 -1.85
N TYR A 80 1.47 -6.20 -2.43
CA TYR A 80 1.64 -6.08 -3.89
C TYR A 80 2.82 -6.86 -4.45
N ALA A 81 3.90 -7.02 -3.70
CA ALA A 81 5.04 -7.84 -4.10
C ALA A 81 4.82 -9.34 -3.93
N GLY A 82 3.67 -9.73 -3.44
CA GLY A 82 3.35 -11.10 -3.08
C GLY A 82 3.54 -11.34 -1.58
N THR A 83 2.96 -12.44 -1.13
CA THR A 83 2.99 -12.89 0.26
C THR A 83 3.49 -14.32 0.32
N ALA A 84 3.86 -14.79 1.49
CA ALA A 84 4.00 -16.22 1.73
C ALA A 84 2.71 -16.93 1.34
N GLY A 85 2.83 -18.11 0.79
CA GLY A 85 1.66 -19.00 0.69
C GLY A 85 1.26 -19.53 2.06
N MET A 86 0.12 -20.20 2.10
CA MET A 86 -0.21 -21.09 3.21
C MET A 86 0.81 -22.24 3.20
N ILE A 87 1.78 -22.19 4.09
CA ILE A 87 2.88 -23.16 4.14
C ILE A 87 2.79 -23.89 5.46
N ASP A 88 2.92 -25.19 5.41
CA ASP A 88 3.04 -26.01 6.61
C ASP A 88 4.15 -25.50 7.51
N GLY A 89 3.84 -25.25 8.78
CA GLY A 89 4.77 -24.71 9.76
C GLY A 89 4.65 -23.21 10.05
N LEU A 90 3.78 -22.46 9.33
CA LEU A 90 3.37 -21.10 9.73
C LEU A 90 2.40 -21.10 10.91
N PHE A 91 1.76 -22.25 11.18
CA PHE A 91 0.75 -22.34 12.21
C PHE A 91 1.30 -23.06 13.45
N TRP A 92 0.73 -22.70 14.58
CA TRP A 92 0.98 -23.33 15.86
C TRP A 92 0.59 -24.81 15.83
N ASP A 93 1.39 -25.68 16.43
CA ASP A 93 1.03 -27.06 16.69
C ASP A 93 0.06 -27.13 17.86
N VAL A 94 -1.23 -27.10 17.56
CA VAL A 94 -2.31 -27.17 18.57
C VAL A 94 -2.36 -28.48 19.34
N LYS A 95 -1.60 -29.51 18.89
CA LYS A 95 -1.47 -30.80 19.58
C LYS A 95 -0.34 -30.81 20.62
N HIS A 96 0.28 -29.65 20.85
CA HIS A 96 1.30 -29.52 21.88
C HIS A 96 0.71 -29.85 23.25
N GLU A 97 1.33 -30.80 23.94
CA GLU A 97 0.92 -31.19 25.30
C GLU A 97 1.49 -30.20 26.33
N LEU A 98 0.67 -29.88 27.33
CA LEU A 98 1.08 -29.02 28.44
C LEU A 98 2.31 -29.59 29.14
N GLY A 99 3.30 -28.76 29.40
CA GLY A 99 4.54 -29.13 30.07
C GLY A 99 5.64 -29.67 29.17
N GLN A 100 5.38 -29.85 27.89
CA GLN A 100 6.43 -30.15 26.92
C GLN A 100 7.04 -28.86 26.36
N GLN A 101 8.34 -28.90 26.04
CA GLN A 101 8.98 -27.81 25.32
C GLN A 101 8.37 -27.68 23.93
N PRO A 102 7.90 -26.47 23.52
CA PRO A 102 7.39 -26.27 22.17
C PRO A 102 8.50 -26.57 21.15
N LYS A 103 8.12 -27.21 20.04
CA LYS A 103 9.05 -27.42 18.92
C LYS A 103 9.56 -26.06 18.44
N PRO A 104 10.87 -25.94 18.18
CA PRO A 104 11.40 -24.71 17.59
C PRO A 104 10.63 -24.35 16.32
N ARG A 105 10.13 -23.11 16.25
CA ARG A 105 9.48 -22.60 15.05
C ARG A 105 10.51 -22.54 13.92
N LYS A 106 10.26 -23.23 12.82
CA LYS A 106 11.09 -23.11 11.63
C LYS A 106 10.56 -21.92 10.84
N HIS A 107 11.41 -20.91 10.63
CA HIS A 107 11.10 -19.89 9.64
C HIS A 107 10.94 -20.56 8.28
N VAL A 108 9.78 -20.34 7.69
CA VAL A 108 9.47 -20.93 6.40
C VAL A 108 10.27 -20.21 5.33
N GLU A 109 10.91 -20.98 4.47
CA GLU A 109 11.52 -20.41 3.29
C GLU A 109 10.46 -19.97 2.30
N VAL A 110 10.34 -18.65 2.06
CA VAL A 110 9.29 -18.10 1.23
C VAL A 110 9.80 -17.85 -0.17
N THR A 111 9.16 -18.47 -1.13
CA THR A 111 9.46 -18.29 -2.54
C THR A 111 8.63 -17.12 -3.09
N ARG A 112 9.29 -16.13 -3.69
CA ARG A 112 8.62 -15.02 -4.35
C ARG A 112 7.72 -15.50 -5.48
N ARG A 113 6.48 -15.00 -5.50
CA ARG A 113 5.53 -15.26 -6.57
C ARG A 113 5.57 -14.16 -7.63
N GLY A 114 6.49 -14.28 -8.58
CA GLY A 114 6.51 -13.52 -9.83
C GLY A 114 6.95 -12.04 -9.72
N ARG A 115 7.46 -11.52 -10.83
CA ARG A 115 7.74 -10.09 -11.03
C ARG A 115 6.51 -9.48 -11.72
N ARG A 116 5.84 -8.56 -11.05
CA ARG A 116 4.78 -7.77 -11.68
C ARG A 116 5.37 -6.44 -12.14
N PRO A 117 5.20 -6.05 -13.41
CA PRO A 117 5.63 -4.74 -13.90
C PRO A 117 4.76 -3.60 -13.31
N ILE A 118 3.58 -3.94 -12.79
CA ILE A 118 2.64 -3.03 -12.14
C ILE A 118 2.38 -3.58 -10.74
N ILE A 119 2.51 -2.71 -9.71
CA ILE A 119 2.34 -3.17 -8.32
C ILE A 119 0.90 -3.60 -8.01
N SER A 120 -0.10 -2.97 -8.64
CA SER A 120 -1.49 -3.39 -8.56
C SER A 120 -2.29 -2.95 -9.78
N ASN A 121 -3.38 -3.67 -10.08
CA ASN A 121 -4.39 -3.30 -11.06
C ASN A 121 -5.76 -2.99 -10.40
N SER A 122 -5.84 -3.04 -9.08
CA SER A 122 -7.07 -2.71 -8.37
C SER A 122 -7.51 -1.27 -8.67
N GLN A 123 -8.80 -1.01 -8.61
CA GLN A 123 -9.39 0.32 -8.79
C GLN A 123 -9.25 0.94 -10.21
N ILE A 124 -8.23 0.56 -11.00
CA ILE A 124 -7.88 1.25 -12.25
C ILE A 124 -9.04 1.26 -13.24
N ARG A 125 -9.60 0.09 -13.57
CA ARG A 125 -10.70 -0.03 -14.56
C ARG A 125 -12.02 0.60 -14.13
N ILE A 126 -12.16 0.86 -12.83
CA ILE A 126 -13.36 1.51 -12.29
C ILE A 126 -13.18 3.02 -12.31
N TRP A 127 -12.06 3.52 -11.84
CA TRP A 127 -11.91 4.94 -11.54
C TRP A 127 -11.27 5.75 -12.66
N VAL A 128 -10.29 5.19 -13.41
CA VAL A 128 -9.66 5.93 -14.50
C VAL A 128 -10.68 6.36 -15.57
N PRO A 129 -11.60 5.48 -16.04
CA PRO A 129 -12.63 5.90 -16.97
C PRO A 129 -13.61 6.96 -16.44
N ARG A 130 -13.64 7.15 -15.12
CA ARG A 130 -14.49 8.16 -14.46
C ARG A 130 -13.77 9.47 -14.15
N GLY A 131 -12.54 9.61 -14.65
CA GLY A 131 -11.76 10.83 -14.47
C GLY A 131 -11.09 10.94 -13.12
N TYR A 132 -10.60 9.83 -12.62
CA TYR A 132 -9.71 9.78 -11.47
C TYR A 132 -8.34 9.25 -11.88
N ILE A 133 -7.33 9.67 -11.16
CA ILE A 133 -6.02 9.05 -11.18
C ILE A 133 -6.01 7.95 -10.12
N VAL A 134 -5.46 6.79 -10.47
CA VAL A 134 -5.31 5.70 -9.50
C VAL A 134 -3.84 5.57 -9.11
N VAL A 135 -3.60 5.63 -7.81
CA VAL A 135 -2.27 5.53 -7.21
C VAL A 135 -2.21 4.30 -6.30
N HIS A 136 -1.14 3.55 -6.43
CA HIS A 136 -0.83 2.44 -5.54
C HIS A 136 0.55 2.64 -4.91
N SER A 137 0.72 2.24 -3.65
CA SER A 137 2.04 2.19 -3.03
C SER A 137 2.25 0.91 -2.25
N SER A 138 3.48 0.44 -2.19
CA SER A 138 3.88 -0.63 -1.29
C SER A 138 4.22 -0.06 0.09
N SER A 139 3.77 -0.74 1.15
CA SER A 139 4.14 -0.40 2.53
C SER A 139 5.66 -0.45 2.75
N PRO A 140 6.19 0.25 3.78
CA PRO A 140 7.62 0.19 4.10
C PRO A 140 8.13 -1.25 4.21
N GLY A 141 9.32 -1.50 3.68
CA GLY A 141 9.95 -2.81 3.70
C GLY A 141 9.31 -3.87 2.80
N THR A 142 8.27 -3.53 2.03
CA THR A 142 7.60 -4.45 1.09
C THR A 142 7.80 -4.04 -0.35
N GLY A 143 7.68 -4.96 -1.29
CA GLY A 143 7.88 -4.70 -2.71
C GLY A 143 9.21 -4.04 -2.98
N LEU A 144 9.21 -2.91 -3.68
CA LEU A 144 10.38 -2.09 -3.97
C LEU A 144 10.49 -0.85 -3.06
N SER A 145 9.68 -0.77 -2.00
CA SER A 145 9.81 0.27 -0.97
C SER A 145 11.01 0.00 -0.06
N ASP A 146 11.65 1.08 0.39
CA ASP A 146 12.69 1.02 1.41
C ASP A 146 12.10 0.81 2.80
N GLY A 147 12.97 0.69 3.78
CA GLY A 147 12.65 0.66 5.18
C GLY A 147 12.36 -0.70 5.76
N ALA A 148 11.99 -0.70 7.02
CA ALA A 148 11.66 -1.89 7.78
C ALA A 148 10.16 -2.20 7.72
N PRO A 149 9.79 -3.46 7.45
CA PRO A 149 8.40 -3.87 7.51
C PRO A 149 7.89 -3.89 8.96
N THR A 150 6.63 -3.49 9.13
CA THR A 150 5.90 -3.58 10.39
C THR A 150 4.50 -4.15 10.15
N VAL A 151 3.74 -4.36 11.20
CA VAL A 151 2.31 -4.63 11.13
C VAL A 151 1.59 -3.55 11.93
N GLY A 152 1.07 -2.54 11.22
CA GLY A 152 0.39 -1.42 11.85
C GLY A 152 1.31 -0.44 12.58
N GLY A 153 2.61 -0.44 12.29
CA GLY A 153 3.58 0.47 12.90
C GLY A 153 3.44 1.92 12.43
N LYS A 154 4.15 2.80 13.12
CA LYS A 154 4.13 4.24 12.83
C LYS A 154 4.56 4.57 11.39
N ASN A 155 5.55 3.86 10.86
CA ASN A 155 6.02 4.02 9.49
C ASN A 155 4.92 3.69 8.46
N GLU A 156 4.05 2.71 8.72
CA GLU A 156 2.91 2.40 7.86
C GLU A 156 1.82 3.46 7.86
N SER A 157 1.69 4.24 8.93
CA SER A 157 0.81 5.41 8.97
C SER A 157 1.42 6.60 8.22
N LEU A 158 2.73 6.79 8.34
CA LEU A 158 3.46 7.91 7.75
C LEU A 158 3.81 7.73 6.27
N ALA A 159 3.92 6.50 5.79
CA ALA A 159 4.20 6.21 4.38
C ALA A 159 3.11 6.75 3.44
N PRO A 160 1.82 6.43 3.62
CA PRO A 160 0.76 7.01 2.79
C PRO A 160 0.65 8.54 2.97
N LYS A 161 0.95 9.06 4.17
CA LYS A 161 1.05 10.51 4.38
C LYS A 161 2.09 11.13 3.44
N ALA A 162 3.28 10.56 3.32
CA ALA A 162 4.31 11.07 2.42
C ALA A 162 3.86 11.06 0.95
N VAL A 163 3.15 10.01 0.51
CA VAL A 163 2.59 9.93 -0.86
C VAL A 163 1.54 11.02 -1.08
N ILE A 164 0.65 11.28 -0.10
CA ILE A 164 -0.34 12.36 -0.19
C ILE A 164 0.35 13.73 -0.19
N ASP A 165 1.39 13.91 0.61
CA ASP A 165 2.19 15.14 0.61
C ASP A 165 2.88 15.35 -0.75
N TRP A 166 3.41 14.31 -1.39
CA TRP A 166 3.95 14.39 -2.74
C TRP A 166 2.90 14.76 -3.79
N LEU A 167 1.71 14.16 -3.72
CA LEU A 167 0.58 14.51 -4.61
C LEU A 167 0.17 15.97 -4.49
N ASN A 168 0.54 16.64 -3.39
CA ASN A 168 0.29 18.02 -3.08
C ASN A 168 1.55 18.92 -3.16
N GLY A 169 2.67 18.40 -3.64
CA GLY A 169 3.92 19.16 -3.80
C GLY A 169 4.67 19.45 -2.50
N ARG A 170 4.36 18.75 -1.40
CA ARG A 170 5.00 18.94 -0.08
C ARG A 170 6.07 17.89 0.25
N ALA A 171 6.19 16.83 -0.58
CA ALA A 171 7.25 15.84 -0.48
C ALA A 171 7.90 15.62 -1.85
N ARG A 172 9.05 14.98 -1.88
CA ARG A 172 9.80 14.70 -3.10
C ARG A 172 9.46 13.31 -3.63
N GLY A 173 9.34 13.18 -4.94
CA GLY A 173 9.28 11.91 -5.66
C GLY A 173 10.39 11.83 -6.68
N TYR A 174 10.89 10.62 -6.96
CA TYR A 174 12.02 10.38 -7.84
C TYR A 174 11.68 9.33 -8.88
N LYS A 175 12.23 9.43 -10.09
CA LYS A 175 12.03 8.47 -11.20
C LYS A 175 12.57 7.08 -10.90
N SER A 176 13.54 6.98 -10.01
CA SER A 176 14.16 5.71 -9.64
C SER A 176 14.48 5.68 -8.15
N ARG A 177 14.60 4.48 -7.62
CA ARG A 177 14.84 4.24 -6.19
C ARG A 177 16.12 4.92 -5.69
N GLU A 178 17.21 4.83 -6.47
CA GLU A 178 18.53 5.34 -6.11
C GLU A 178 18.86 6.69 -6.75
N GLY A 179 18.02 7.16 -7.67
CA GLY A 179 18.30 8.37 -8.45
C GLY A 179 17.83 9.64 -7.77
N ASN A 180 18.22 10.78 -8.37
CA ASN A 180 17.90 12.12 -7.89
C ASN A 180 17.03 12.93 -8.86
N GLU A 181 16.57 12.32 -9.95
CA GLU A 181 15.67 12.97 -10.90
C GLU A 181 14.27 13.05 -10.31
N GLU A 182 13.84 14.26 -9.99
CA GLU A 182 12.56 14.50 -9.33
C GLU A 182 11.38 14.36 -10.28
N VAL A 183 10.27 13.86 -9.75
CA VAL A 183 8.98 13.75 -10.42
C VAL A 183 7.94 14.50 -9.60
N THR A 184 7.22 15.41 -10.25
CA THR A 184 6.12 16.15 -9.63
C THR A 184 4.77 15.61 -10.11
N ALA A 185 3.77 15.69 -9.24
CA ALA A 185 2.41 15.28 -9.56
C ALA A 185 1.60 16.45 -10.17
N TYR A 186 2.11 17.06 -11.23
CA TYR A 186 1.51 18.24 -11.87
C TYR A 186 0.07 18.01 -12.37
N TRP A 187 -0.29 16.77 -12.59
CA TRP A 187 -1.57 16.29 -13.03
C TRP A 187 -2.59 16.08 -11.89
N SER A 188 -2.16 16.17 -10.64
CA SER A 188 -3.02 15.99 -9.46
C SER A 188 -3.73 17.29 -9.08
N THR A 189 -4.98 17.18 -8.62
CA THR A 189 -5.67 18.27 -7.94
C THR A 189 -5.24 18.43 -6.48
N GLY A 190 -4.45 17.51 -5.94
CA GLY A 190 -4.13 17.40 -4.52
C GLY A 190 -5.22 16.73 -3.67
N LYS A 191 -6.41 16.51 -4.22
CA LYS A 191 -7.52 15.85 -3.52
C LYS A 191 -7.39 14.34 -3.64
N VAL A 192 -7.29 13.66 -2.50
CA VAL A 192 -7.05 12.22 -2.42
C VAL A 192 -8.18 11.54 -1.65
N GLY A 193 -8.74 10.50 -2.22
CA GLY A 193 -9.58 9.53 -1.53
C GLY A 193 -8.81 8.23 -1.36
N MET A 194 -8.73 7.68 -0.15
CA MET A 194 -8.12 6.37 0.08
C MET A 194 -9.18 5.28 0.26
N THR A 195 -8.89 4.11 -0.28
CA THR A 195 -9.74 2.93 -0.12
C THR A 195 -8.90 1.67 -0.02
N GLY A 196 -9.53 0.58 0.37
CA GLY A 196 -8.93 -0.75 0.41
C GLY A 196 -9.72 -1.69 1.31
N THR A 197 -9.44 -2.97 1.19
CA THR A 197 -10.12 -4.03 1.93
C THR A 197 -9.17 -4.71 2.90
N SER A 198 -9.65 -5.04 4.10
CA SER A 198 -8.87 -5.74 5.13
C SER A 198 -7.67 -4.89 5.58
N TYR A 199 -6.45 -5.38 5.47
CA TYR A 199 -5.25 -4.61 5.80
C TYR A 199 -5.16 -3.31 4.97
N ASN A 200 -5.47 -3.38 3.67
CA ASN A 200 -5.53 -2.20 2.81
C ASN A 200 -6.64 -1.22 3.24
N GLY A 201 -7.67 -1.70 3.95
CA GLY A 201 -8.71 -0.89 4.59
C GLY A 201 -8.26 -0.28 5.93
N THR A 202 -7.32 -0.92 6.62
CA THR A 202 -6.72 -0.41 7.87
C THR A 202 -5.81 0.80 7.59
N ILE A 203 -5.04 0.75 6.50
CA ILE A 203 -4.08 1.82 6.15
C ILE A 203 -4.74 3.20 5.95
N PRO A 204 -5.90 3.34 5.29
CA PRO A 204 -6.60 4.62 5.21
C PRO A 204 -6.97 5.21 6.57
N LEU A 205 -7.38 4.37 7.54
CA LEU A 205 -7.64 4.83 8.91
C LEU A 205 -6.36 5.34 9.56
N ALA A 206 -5.27 4.59 9.44
CA ALA A 206 -3.96 4.99 9.95
C ALA A 206 -3.46 6.29 9.32
N ALA A 207 -3.60 6.45 8.00
CA ALA A 207 -3.26 7.68 7.29
C ALA A 207 -4.09 8.88 7.80
N ALA A 208 -5.39 8.70 8.01
CA ALA A 208 -6.28 9.75 8.50
C ALA A 208 -5.89 10.24 9.89
N THR A 209 -5.36 9.37 10.77
CA THR A 209 -4.89 9.79 12.10
C THR A 209 -3.71 10.75 12.05
N THR A 210 -3.00 10.83 10.93
CA THR A 210 -1.88 11.77 10.76
C THR A 210 -2.32 13.21 10.51
N GLY A 211 -3.61 13.44 10.23
CA GLY A 211 -4.13 14.75 9.87
C GLY A 211 -3.58 15.29 8.55
N VAL A 212 -3.14 14.41 7.63
CA VAL A 212 -2.53 14.84 6.38
C VAL A 212 -3.50 15.67 5.54
N GLU A 213 -3.07 16.87 5.17
CA GLU A 213 -3.83 17.75 4.30
C GLU A 213 -3.93 17.17 2.88
N GLY A 214 -5.11 17.26 2.25
CA GLY A 214 -5.40 16.69 0.94
C GLY A 214 -6.02 15.30 0.99
N LEU A 215 -6.07 14.63 2.13
CA LEU A 215 -6.89 13.43 2.34
C LEU A 215 -8.33 13.86 2.59
N GLU A 216 -9.17 13.80 1.54
CA GLU A 216 -10.55 14.29 1.58
C GLU A 216 -11.56 13.24 2.03
N ALA A 217 -11.29 11.96 1.75
CA ALA A 217 -12.19 10.86 2.07
C ALA A 217 -11.44 9.54 2.27
N ILE A 218 -12.00 8.69 3.13
CA ILE A 218 -11.56 7.31 3.26
C ILE A 218 -12.75 6.38 3.12
N ILE A 219 -12.55 5.24 2.45
CA ILE A 219 -13.52 4.14 2.32
C ILE A 219 -12.85 2.87 2.81
N PRO A 220 -12.73 2.68 4.13
CA PRO A 220 -12.14 1.48 4.70
C PRO A 220 -13.16 0.33 4.67
N ILE A 221 -12.83 -0.74 3.96
CA ILE A 221 -13.69 -1.92 3.83
C ILE A 221 -13.14 -3.01 4.75
N ALA A 222 -13.94 -3.43 5.73
CA ALA A 222 -13.57 -4.43 6.74
C ALA A 222 -12.18 -4.20 7.37
N PRO A 223 -11.89 -2.98 7.87
CA PRO A 223 -10.60 -2.65 8.44
C PRO A 223 -10.39 -3.34 9.79
N ASN A 224 -9.12 -3.50 10.16
CA ASN A 224 -8.73 -3.84 11.52
C ASN A 224 -8.28 -2.56 12.26
N THR A 225 -8.86 -2.31 13.41
CA THR A 225 -8.52 -1.15 14.25
C THR A 225 -7.69 -1.50 15.49
N SER A 226 -7.52 -2.79 15.76
CA SER A 226 -6.71 -3.30 16.87
C SER A 226 -6.24 -4.72 16.60
N TYR A 227 -4.95 -4.88 16.42
CA TYR A 227 -4.38 -6.22 16.23
C TYR A 227 -4.51 -7.08 17.48
N TYR A 228 -4.49 -6.49 18.66
CA TYR A 228 -4.77 -7.24 19.89
C TYR A 228 -6.18 -7.87 19.86
N HIS A 229 -7.20 -7.07 19.58
CA HIS A 229 -8.58 -7.59 19.51
C HIS A 229 -8.81 -8.53 18.32
N TYR A 230 -8.00 -8.42 17.28
CA TYR A 230 -8.07 -9.32 16.13
C TYR A 230 -7.54 -10.71 16.48
N TYR A 231 -6.42 -10.81 17.19
CA TYR A 231 -5.76 -12.07 17.50
C TYR A 231 -6.04 -12.61 18.89
N ARG A 232 -6.35 -11.76 19.84
CA ARG A 232 -6.45 -12.10 21.25
C ARG A 232 -7.83 -11.81 21.84
N SER A 233 -8.18 -12.55 22.90
CA SER A 233 -9.34 -12.30 23.76
C SER A 233 -8.94 -12.57 25.19
N ASN A 234 -8.94 -11.55 26.04
CA ASN A 234 -8.47 -11.65 27.44
C ASN A 234 -7.07 -12.30 27.58
N GLY A 235 -6.14 -11.97 26.67
CA GLY A 235 -4.80 -12.54 26.63
C GLY A 235 -4.67 -13.91 25.97
N LEU A 236 -5.77 -14.57 25.66
CA LEU A 236 -5.78 -15.86 24.97
C LEU A 236 -5.80 -15.68 23.45
N VAL A 237 -5.07 -16.52 22.75
CA VAL A 237 -5.12 -16.60 21.28
C VAL A 237 -6.52 -17.05 20.85
N ARG A 238 -7.14 -16.30 19.92
CA ARG A 238 -8.54 -16.55 19.51
C ARG A 238 -8.70 -17.74 18.59
N SER A 239 -7.72 -18.01 17.74
CA SER A 239 -7.80 -19.02 16.69
C SER A 239 -6.48 -19.81 16.59
N PRO A 240 -6.10 -20.56 17.64
CA PRO A 240 -4.87 -21.34 17.59
C PRO A 240 -4.92 -22.36 16.46
N GLY A 241 -3.87 -22.39 15.62
CA GLY A 241 -3.82 -23.22 14.42
C GLY A 241 -4.73 -22.77 13.28
N GLY A 242 -5.38 -21.61 13.40
CA GLY A 242 -6.31 -21.08 12.42
C GLY A 242 -5.66 -20.25 11.30
N TYR A 243 -6.53 -19.72 10.43
CA TYR A 243 -6.13 -18.89 9.32
C TYR A 243 -5.38 -17.63 9.78
N LEU A 244 -4.29 -17.29 9.09
CA LEU A 244 -3.33 -16.24 9.41
C LEU A 244 -2.69 -16.36 10.78
N GLY A 245 -2.73 -17.56 11.36
CA GLY A 245 -2.01 -17.89 12.57
C GLY A 245 -2.61 -17.35 13.86
N GLU A 246 -1.92 -17.64 14.90
CA GLU A 246 -2.35 -17.40 16.25
C GLU A 246 -2.10 -15.98 16.69
N ASP A 247 -1.15 -15.29 16.06
CA ASP A 247 -0.69 -13.98 16.50
C ASP A 247 -0.11 -13.13 15.37
N ILE A 248 0.21 -11.91 15.69
CA ILE A 248 0.70 -10.89 14.75
C ILE A 248 2.02 -11.27 14.06
N ASP A 249 2.86 -12.06 14.71
CA ASP A 249 4.12 -12.53 14.15
C ASP A 249 3.93 -13.46 12.94
N VAL A 250 2.87 -14.26 12.90
CA VAL A 250 2.53 -15.07 11.72
C VAL A 250 2.06 -14.18 10.58
N LEU A 251 1.24 -13.16 10.88
CA LEU A 251 0.85 -12.17 9.88
C LEU A 251 2.08 -11.43 9.33
N TYR A 252 3.02 -11.07 10.21
CA TYR A 252 4.28 -10.45 9.81
C TYR A 252 5.06 -11.34 8.84
N ASP A 253 5.29 -12.59 9.19
CA ASP A 253 5.99 -13.55 8.33
C ASP A 253 5.28 -13.73 6.97
N PHE A 254 3.94 -13.83 6.98
CA PHE A 254 3.14 -13.97 5.78
C PHE A 254 3.28 -12.78 4.82
N ILE A 255 3.30 -11.56 5.35
CA ILE A 255 3.35 -10.34 4.57
C ILE A 255 4.76 -10.08 4.04
N HIS A 256 5.76 -10.17 4.93
CA HIS A 256 7.10 -9.61 4.68
C HIS A 256 8.10 -10.59 4.10
N SER A 257 7.72 -11.83 3.99
CA SER A 257 8.53 -12.87 3.37
C SER A 257 8.59 -12.81 1.83
N GLY A 258 7.75 -11.98 1.22
CA GLY A 258 7.69 -11.82 -0.25
C GLY A 258 8.79 -10.95 -0.86
N LYS A 259 9.60 -10.22 -0.07
CA LYS A 259 10.67 -9.35 -0.59
C LYS A 259 12.00 -10.07 -0.67
N GLU A 260 12.41 -10.43 -1.88
CA GLU A 260 13.60 -11.26 -2.12
C GLU A 260 14.90 -10.53 -1.76
N GLU A 261 15.01 -9.24 -2.06
CA GLU A 261 16.23 -8.44 -1.88
C GLU A 261 16.65 -8.25 -0.43
N ASN A 262 15.68 -8.22 0.50
CA ASN A 262 15.93 -8.02 1.93
C ASN A 262 15.57 -9.24 2.77
N ARG A 263 15.41 -10.39 2.15
CA ARG A 263 14.93 -11.61 2.81
C ARG A 263 15.80 -12.02 4.01
N ALA A 264 17.11 -12.10 3.82
CA ALA A 264 18.02 -12.45 4.88
C ALA A 264 17.99 -11.41 6.03
N ARG A 265 17.90 -10.13 5.67
CA ARG A 265 17.79 -9.01 6.62
C ARG A 265 16.44 -9.04 7.34
N ASN A 266 15.33 -9.17 6.62
CA ASN A 266 14.00 -9.24 7.23
C ASN A 266 13.87 -10.46 8.12
N ASN A 267 14.40 -11.61 7.73
CA ASN A 267 14.44 -12.80 8.57
C ASN A 267 15.33 -12.59 9.81
N GLN A 268 16.41 -11.83 9.72
CA GLN A 268 17.23 -11.47 10.86
C GLN A 268 16.50 -10.50 11.78
N MET A 269 15.81 -9.50 11.24
CA MET A 269 14.98 -8.54 12.00
C MET A 269 13.80 -9.24 12.70
N VAL A 270 13.20 -10.23 12.09
CA VAL A 270 12.18 -11.07 12.72
C VAL A 270 12.75 -11.88 13.88
N ARG A 271 13.99 -12.31 13.78
CA ARG A 271 14.69 -13.07 14.86
C ARG A 271 15.24 -12.17 15.96
N ASP A 272 15.74 -11.00 15.59
CA ASP A 272 16.29 -10.01 16.52
C ASP A 272 15.16 -9.19 17.15
N THR A 273 14.32 -9.87 17.65
CA THR A 273 13.26 -9.75 18.65
C THR A 273 12.93 -8.39 19.26
N GLU A 274 13.78 -7.37 19.21
CA GLU A 274 13.38 -6.05 19.66
C GLU A 274 12.29 -5.47 18.74
N MET A 275 12.36 -5.69 17.45
CA MET A 275 11.28 -5.31 16.56
C MET A 275 10.04 -6.18 16.75
N MET A 276 10.21 -7.46 17.00
CA MET A 276 9.10 -8.37 17.27
C MET A 276 8.55 -8.20 18.70
N ASN A 277 9.39 -7.91 19.68
CA ASN A 277 9.00 -7.73 21.07
C ASN A 277 8.74 -6.27 21.44
N GLY A 278 9.29 -5.33 20.72
CA GLY A 278 9.13 -3.89 20.94
C GLY A 278 7.96 -3.29 20.14
N MET A 279 7.40 -4.00 19.17
CA MET A 279 6.13 -3.60 18.58
C MET A 279 5.01 -3.93 19.55
N ASP A 280 4.08 -3.01 19.71
CA ASP A 280 2.81 -3.26 20.38
C ASP A 280 2.13 -4.46 19.69
N ARG A 281 2.33 -5.61 20.27
CA ARG A 281 1.79 -6.89 19.82
C ARG A 281 0.37 -7.07 20.29
#